data_0619058302b55108d413d0fcb9b8afe7
#
_entry.id   0619058302b55108d413d0fcb9b8afe7
#
_cell.length_a   1.000
_cell.length_b   1.000
_cell.length_c   1.000
_cell.angle_alpha   90.00
_cell.angle_beta   90.00
_cell.angle_gamma   90.00
#
_symmetry.space_group_name_H-M   'P 1'
#
loop_
_entity.id
_entity.type
_entity.pdbx_description
1 polymer ?
#
loop_
_entity_poly.entity_id
_entity_poly.type
_entity_poly.pdbx_seq_one_letter_code
_entity_poly.pdbx_strand_id
1 'polypeptide(L)'
;MYLLFPGRHHVLTRFQGEFLRGFGGRTVVWAVTSANHSTTKRNPVGFDRREAAIERFSVAEGIRSLVVGVVDTPPTDEFAEVTVKAIEAGTDDLVRLTPENTVVACSTPEVSKLYERLGYQVIGVEPEGTARPWDVLLMIAAGNESWKELAHPATVDVFERYALDAHIARCVNDPVVGDDGGLTTTRDYKTYADAFETAADRKWLQIKDFVRPGRILDIGCATGATLQLIDRDPRFHESDLIGVEVARHLYAECVHKKEQGLFSNPNVYFYQRNMLGSAVFPPRSIDTTLTLALTHEIWSYADGSRPATVQRFADALFAHTAPHGVWINSDVCGPDEPDRSVVLRLDDSDGVNPDDVAELETLDDVASYVGKLSTRARFFQFAHDFRRNAKVPFEYAVRGDGIVLRLADAMDFLTRKDYVDNWLSETHEQFCGLNFAGWTAVAERAGFTIDPLSKAWRNDWVIDNRIAPVASITTPDGTPIDWPVT
;
A
#
# COMPACT_ATOMS: atom_id res chain seq x y z
N MET A 1 36.33 -8.11 21.97
CA MET A 1 35.19 -8.96 22.32
C MET A 1 33.91 -8.18 22.16
N TYR A 2 32.95 -8.72 21.42
CA TYR A 2 31.72 -8.06 21.06
C TYR A 2 30.49 -8.78 21.67
N LEU A 3 29.42 -8.03 21.90
CA LEU A 3 28.07 -8.54 22.11
C LEU A 3 27.24 -8.02 20.96
N LEU A 4 26.87 -8.87 20.01
CA LEU A 4 25.96 -8.53 18.91
C LEU A 4 24.52 -8.59 19.38
N PHE A 5 23.79 -7.50 19.22
CA PHE A 5 22.40 -7.39 19.62
C PHE A 5 21.51 -7.02 18.41
N PRO A 6 21.06 -8.01 17.65
CA PRO A 6 20.19 -7.78 16.51
C PRO A 6 18.75 -7.56 16.96
N GLY A 7 18.10 -6.57 16.39
CA GLY A 7 16.69 -6.28 16.67
C GLY A 7 16.22 -4.93 16.13
N ARG A 8 14.92 -4.70 16.19
CA ARG A 8 14.35 -3.42 15.74
C ARG A 8 14.61 -2.27 16.71
N HIS A 9 14.74 -2.56 18.00
CA HIS A 9 15.08 -1.62 19.07
C HIS A 9 14.21 -0.35 19.11
N HIS A 10 12.89 -0.47 18.88
CA HIS A 10 11.97 0.67 18.98
C HIS A 10 11.86 1.22 20.40
N VAL A 11 11.90 0.35 21.39
CA VAL A 11 11.85 0.66 22.82
C VAL A 11 13.01 -0.06 23.49
N LEU A 12 13.78 0.66 24.29
CA LEU A 12 14.76 0.06 25.19
C LEU A 12 14.16 0.00 26.59
N THR A 13 14.26 -1.15 27.24
CA THR A 13 13.67 -1.42 28.53
C THR A 13 14.70 -1.36 29.66
N ARG A 14 14.24 -1.14 30.91
CA ARG A 14 15.11 -1.22 32.10
C ARG A 14 15.78 -2.58 32.20
N PHE A 15 15.03 -3.63 31.91
CA PHE A 15 15.53 -5.00 31.90
C PHE A 15 16.72 -5.17 30.96
N GLN A 16 16.68 -4.60 29.75
CA GLN A 16 17.83 -4.66 28.83
C GLN A 16 19.07 -3.95 29.41
N GLY A 17 18.90 -2.86 30.16
CA GLY A 17 20.01 -2.22 30.91
C GLY A 17 20.62 -3.15 31.95
N GLU A 18 19.77 -3.83 32.75
CA GLU A 18 20.23 -4.81 33.75
C GLU A 18 20.99 -5.99 33.09
N PHE A 19 20.43 -6.52 32.02
CA PHE A 19 21.05 -7.60 31.24
C PHE A 19 22.45 -7.17 30.70
N LEU A 20 22.56 -6.00 30.11
CA LEU A 20 23.81 -5.55 29.49
C LEU A 20 24.91 -5.20 30.51
N ARG A 21 24.56 -4.83 31.74
CA ARG A 21 25.56 -4.64 32.83
C ARG A 21 26.31 -5.94 33.12
N GLY A 22 25.69 -7.10 32.92
CA GLY A 22 26.33 -8.41 33.06
C GLY A 22 27.45 -8.69 32.05
N PHE A 23 27.54 -7.89 30.98
CA PHE A 23 28.54 -8.03 29.91
C PHE A 23 29.60 -6.90 29.92
N GLY A 24 29.86 -6.34 31.07
CA GLY A 24 30.86 -5.27 31.24
C GLY A 24 32.19 -5.61 30.55
N GLY A 25 32.79 -4.61 29.89
CA GLY A 25 34.04 -4.74 29.16
C GLY A 25 33.94 -5.18 27.68
N ARG A 26 32.76 -5.62 27.21
CA ARG A 26 32.50 -5.87 25.78
C ARG A 26 31.96 -4.61 25.09
N THR A 27 32.20 -4.50 23.79
CA THR A 27 31.52 -3.51 22.97
C THR A 27 30.20 -4.10 22.48
N VAL A 28 29.07 -3.43 22.76
CA VAL A 28 27.76 -3.83 22.26
C VAL A 28 27.59 -3.31 20.84
N VAL A 29 27.38 -4.21 19.90
CA VAL A 29 27.08 -3.90 18.51
C VAL A 29 25.57 -4.03 18.30
N TRP A 30 24.89 -2.92 18.21
CA TRP A 30 23.45 -2.86 17.95
C TRP A 30 23.20 -2.97 16.45
N ALA A 31 22.76 -4.13 15.99
CA ALA A 31 22.30 -4.32 14.62
C ALA A 31 20.82 -3.92 14.55
N VAL A 32 20.55 -2.66 14.21
CA VAL A 32 19.20 -2.12 14.17
C VAL A 32 18.54 -2.53 12.87
N THR A 33 17.74 -3.60 12.92
CA THR A 33 17.08 -4.16 11.74
C THR A 33 15.93 -3.29 11.25
N SER A 34 15.51 -3.46 9.99
CA SER A 34 14.52 -2.63 9.32
C SER A 34 14.88 -1.14 9.39
N ALA A 35 16.16 -0.81 9.19
CA ALA A 35 16.65 0.58 9.28
C ALA A 35 16.03 1.49 8.22
N ASN A 36 15.70 0.93 7.05
CA ASN A 36 15.06 1.60 5.92
C ASN A 36 13.54 1.78 6.07
N HIS A 37 12.93 1.24 7.12
CA HIS A 37 11.49 1.38 7.35
C HIS A 37 11.18 2.35 8.50
N SER A 38 10.17 3.18 8.31
CA SER A 38 9.65 4.08 9.33
C SER A 38 8.15 4.34 9.13
N THR A 39 7.48 4.79 10.17
CA THR A 39 6.07 5.24 10.10
C THR A 39 5.12 4.16 9.58
N THR A 40 5.41 2.90 9.90
CA THR A 40 4.54 1.75 9.61
C THR A 40 4.06 1.11 10.91
N LYS A 41 3.04 0.26 10.83
CA LYS A 41 2.55 -0.51 11.99
C LYS A 41 3.66 -1.35 12.65
N ARG A 42 4.53 -1.96 11.83
CA ARG A 42 5.65 -2.81 12.32
C ARG A 42 6.90 -2.03 12.68
N ASN A 43 7.12 -0.89 12.04
CA ASN A 43 8.30 -0.04 12.24
C ASN A 43 7.86 1.42 12.44
N PRO A 44 7.20 1.75 13.57
CA PRO A 44 6.66 3.08 13.78
C PRO A 44 7.75 4.14 13.99
N VAL A 45 8.90 3.77 14.56
CA VAL A 45 9.99 4.69 14.88
C VAL A 45 11.11 4.57 13.85
N GLY A 46 11.49 5.67 13.21
CA GLY A 46 12.59 5.74 12.23
C GLY A 46 13.94 5.41 12.84
N PHE A 47 14.90 5.01 11.99
CA PHE A 47 16.24 4.58 12.41
C PHE A 47 16.96 5.67 13.24
N ASP A 48 16.94 6.92 12.78
CA ASP A 48 17.54 8.07 13.45
C ASP A 48 17.08 8.26 14.91
N ARG A 49 15.82 7.97 15.19
CA ARG A 49 15.25 8.06 16.55
C ARG A 49 15.58 6.84 17.39
N ARG A 50 15.65 5.66 16.78
CA ARG A 50 16.10 4.42 17.43
C ARG A 50 17.59 4.54 17.81
N GLU A 51 18.42 5.02 16.90
CA GLU A 51 19.84 5.31 17.12
C GLU A 51 20.02 6.29 18.28
N ALA A 52 19.35 7.44 18.26
CA ALA A 52 19.42 8.43 19.34
C ALA A 52 19.02 7.86 20.71
N ALA A 53 18.01 6.96 20.75
CA ALA A 53 17.61 6.28 21.97
C ALA A 53 18.69 5.31 22.47
N ILE A 54 19.29 4.54 21.57
CA ILE A 54 20.39 3.61 21.88
C ILE A 54 21.62 4.35 22.39
N GLU A 55 22.01 5.44 21.75
CA GLU A 55 23.16 6.24 22.18
C GLU A 55 22.97 6.81 23.59
N ARG A 56 21.80 7.41 23.87
CA ARG A 56 21.47 7.91 25.20
C ARG A 56 21.41 6.81 26.24
N PHE A 57 20.81 5.69 25.90
CA PHE A 57 20.79 4.49 26.75
C PHE A 57 22.22 4.03 27.06
N SER A 58 23.06 3.91 26.05
CA SER A 58 24.45 3.44 26.19
C SER A 58 25.27 4.38 27.08
N VAL A 59 25.09 5.69 26.93
CA VAL A 59 25.72 6.69 27.81
C VAL A 59 25.24 6.54 29.25
N ALA A 60 23.93 6.41 29.46
CA ALA A 60 23.35 6.28 30.80
C ALA A 60 23.80 5.01 31.51
N GLU A 61 23.99 3.90 30.79
CA GLU A 61 24.45 2.61 31.32
C GLU A 61 25.98 2.46 31.33
N GLY A 62 26.75 3.43 30.81
CA GLY A 62 28.20 3.36 30.72
C GLY A 62 28.70 2.27 29.77
N ILE A 63 27.95 1.95 28.73
CA ILE A 63 28.21 0.90 27.77
C ILE A 63 28.96 1.46 26.55
N ARG A 64 30.05 0.78 26.14
CA ARG A 64 30.63 1.04 24.83
C ARG A 64 29.75 0.42 23.77
N SER A 65 29.23 1.23 22.88
CA SER A 65 28.31 0.78 21.85
C SER A 65 28.71 1.25 20.46
N LEU A 66 28.28 0.48 19.49
CA LEU A 66 28.30 0.79 18.08
C LEU A 66 26.91 0.53 17.53
N VAL A 67 26.33 1.47 16.82
CA VAL A 67 24.99 1.34 16.22
C VAL A 67 25.13 1.21 14.71
N VAL A 68 24.56 0.16 14.13
CA VAL A 68 24.60 -0.07 12.68
C VAL A 68 23.18 -0.35 12.19
N GLY A 69 22.73 0.42 11.22
CA GLY A 69 21.47 0.18 10.54
C GLY A 69 21.59 -1.01 9.57
N VAL A 70 20.68 -1.96 9.69
CA VAL A 70 20.57 -3.12 8.80
C VAL A 70 19.28 -2.99 7.99
N VAL A 71 19.44 -2.87 6.69
CA VAL A 71 18.33 -2.76 5.73
C VAL A 71 17.60 -4.10 5.63
N ASP A 72 16.27 -4.08 5.56
CA ASP A 72 15.50 -5.30 5.35
C ASP A 72 15.78 -5.90 3.97
N THR A 73 15.91 -7.21 3.97
CA THR A 73 15.97 -8.04 2.77
C THR A 73 14.69 -8.89 2.68
N PRO A 74 14.35 -9.41 1.50
CA PRO A 74 13.34 -10.47 1.42
C PRO A 74 13.62 -11.59 2.43
N PRO A 75 12.61 -12.31 2.92
CA PRO A 75 12.82 -13.42 3.86
C PRO A 75 13.87 -14.39 3.32
N THR A 76 14.91 -14.63 4.11
CA THR A 76 16.03 -15.49 3.73
C THR A 76 16.56 -16.24 4.93
N ASP A 77 17.01 -17.47 4.71
CA ASP A 77 17.74 -18.28 5.70
C ASP A 77 19.16 -17.74 5.98
N GLU A 78 19.63 -16.80 5.17
CA GLU A 78 20.94 -16.14 5.28
C GLU A 78 20.89 -14.85 6.12
N PHE A 79 19.79 -14.55 6.79
CA PHE A 79 19.59 -13.29 7.54
C PHE A 79 20.75 -12.99 8.51
N ALA A 80 21.27 -13.98 9.23
CA ALA A 80 22.39 -13.80 10.15
C ALA A 80 23.67 -13.41 9.42
N GLU A 81 23.97 -14.05 8.29
CA GLU A 81 25.14 -13.73 7.45
C GLU A 81 25.03 -12.31 6.84
N VAL A 82 23.86 -11.97 6.32
CA VAL A 82 23.56 -10.62 5.78
C VAL A 82 23.75 -9.56 6.87
N THR A 83 23.26 -9.82 8.09
CA THR A 83 23.43 -8.90 9.23
C THR A 83 24.90 -8.69 9.58
N VAL A 84 25.69 -9.76 9.66
CA VAL A 84 27.14 -9.67 9.94
C VAL A 84 27.86 -8.88 8.86
N LYS A 85 27.60 -9.16 7.59
CA LYS A 85 28.17 -8.43 6.45
C LYS A 85 27.78 -6.95 6.44
N ALA A 86 26.52 -6.66 6.78
CA ALA A 86 26.05 -5.28 6.87
C ALA A 86 26.78 -4.48 7.97
N ILE A 87 27.11 -5.15 9.10
CA ILE A 87 27.91 -4.53 10.17
C ILE A 87 29.35 -4.29 9.73
N GLU A 88 29.99 -5.25 9.07
CA GLU A 88 31.34 -5.09 8.52
C GLU A 88 31.39 -3.93 7.55
N ALA A 89 30.49 -3.90 6.57
CA ALA A 89 30.39 -2.82 5.59
C ALA A 89 30.07 -1.45 6.23
N GLY A 90 29.10 -1.42 7.16
CA GLY A 90 28.69 -0.18 7.85
C GLY A 90 29.74 0.38 8.83
N THR A 91 30.82 -0.36 9.05
CA THR A 91 31.96 0.04 9.90
C THR A 91 33.28 0.15 9.14
N ASP A 92 33.21 0.24 7.81
CA ASP A 92 34.40 0.24 6.93
C ASP A 92 35.40 -0.88 7.27
N ASP A 93 34.92 -2.07 7.53
CA ASP A 93 35.67 -3.26 7.96
C ASP A 93 36.47 -3.10 9.29
N LEU A 94 36.21 -2.03 10.05
CA LEU A 94 36.86 -1.82 11.36
C LEU A 94 36.38 -2.84 12.41
N VAL A 95 35.17 -3.38 12.25
CA VAL A 95 34.59 -4.41 13.11
C VAL A 95 34.38 -5.67 12.32
N ARG A 96 35.09 -6.74 12.68
CA ARG A 96 34.87 -8.10 12.17
C ARG A 96 34.31 -8.98 13.27
N LEU A 97 33.09 -9.49 13.02
CA LEU A 97 32.41 -10.36 13.96
C LEU A 97 32.67 -11.83 13.59
N THR A 98 33.28 -12.55 14.52
CA THR A 98 33.54 -14.00 14.37
C THR A 98 33.00 -14.76 15.58
N PRO A 99 32.73 -16.08 15.47
CA PRO A 99 32.28 -16.90 16.59
C PRO A 99 33.20 -16.85 17.82
N GLU A 100 34.51 -16.62 17.60
CA GLU A 100 35.52 -16.60 18.68
C GLU A 100 35.52 -15.26 19.44
N ASN A 101 35.10 -14.17 18.80
CA ASN A 101 35.19 -12.86 19.43
C ASN A 101 33.81 -12.25 19.76
N THR A 102 32.70 -12.92 19.39
CA THR A 102 31.34 -12.38 19.48
C THR A 102 30.37 -13.35 20.12
N VAL A 103 29.55 -12.83 21.02
CA VAL A 103 28.34 -13.51 21.54
C VAL A 103 27.12 -12.77 20.99
N VAL A 104 26.09 -13.50 20.61
CA VAL A 104 24.85 -12.92 20.08
C VAL A 104 23.76 -12.90 21.14
N ALA A 105 23.18 -11.77 21.42
CA ALA A 105 22.05 -11.57 22.32
C ALA A 105 20.74 -11.60 21.52
N CYS A 106 20.02 -12.72 21.52
CA CYS A 106 18.79 -12.88 20.74
C CYS A 106 17.82 -13.83 21.44
N SER A 107 16.56 -13.42 21.59
CA SER A 107 15.50 -14.22 22.20
C SER A 107 14.46 -14.76 21.20
N THR A 108 14.63 -14.48 19.92
CA THR A 108 13.73 -15.00 18.87
C THR A 108 14.28 -16.35 18.40
N PRO A 109 13.59 -17.50 18.68
CA PRO A 109 14.15 -18.83 18.43
C PRO A 109 14.56 -19.09 16.98
N GLU A 110 13.77 -18.60 16.01
CA GLU A 110 14.05 -18.76 14.60
C GLU A 110 15.32 -18.02 14.18
N VAL A 111 15.51 -16.80 14.68
CA VAL A 111 16.68 -15.96 14.41
C VAL A 111 17.91 -16.52 15.14
N SER A 112 17.75 -16.97 16.38
CA SER A 112 18.84 -17.59 17.15
C SER A 112 19.48 -18.77 16.41
N LYS A 113 18.65 -19.64 15.82
CA LYS A 113 19.13 -20.79 15.03
C LYS A 113 19.97 -20.39 13.82
N LEU A 114 19.71 -19.22 13.21
CA LEU A 114 20.49 -18.76 12.07
C LEU A 114 21.92 -18.37 12.49
N TYR A 115 22.08 -17.71 13.64
CA TYR A 115 23.40 -17.42 14.21
C TYR A 115 24.13 -18.66 14.73
N GLU A 116 23.42 -19.61 15.36
CA GLU A 116 24.00 -20.87 15.81
C GLU A 116 24.55 -21.70 14.64
N ARG A 117 23.87 -21.69 13.47
CA ARG A 117 24.38 -22.34 12.24
C ARG A 117 25.70 -21.77 11.76
N LEU A 118 25.95 -20.48 12.02
CA LEU A 118 27.22 -19.81 11.71
C LEU A 118 28.28 -20.02 12.80
N GLY A 119 27.97 -20.80 13.86
CA GLY A 119 28.87 -21.12 14.94
C GLY A 119 28.92 -20.10 16.09
N TYR A 120 28.06 -19.09 16.08
CA TYR A 120 27.99 -18.11 17.17
C TYR A 120 27.36 -18.69 18.43
N GLN A 121 27.90 -18.33 19.59
CA GLN A 121 27.22 -18.53 20.86
C GLN A 121 26.03 -17.55 20.94
N VAL A 122 24.83 -18.08 21.15
CA VAL A 122 23.60 -17.27 21.31
C VAL A 122 23.13 -17.33 22.76
N ILE A 123 22.70 -16.21 23.31
CA ILE A 123 22.15 -16.09 24.66
C ILE A 123 20.79 -15.38 24.59
N GLY A 124 19.83 -15.88 25.36
CA GLY A 124 18.52 -15.23 25.53
C GLY A 124 18.64 -13.96 26.33
N VAL A 125 17.86 -12.95 25.97
CA VAL A 125 17.84 -11.64 26.63
C VAL A 125 16.75 -11.57 27.67
N GLU A 126 15.50 -11.92 27.31
CA GLU A 126 14.35 -11.80 28.18
C GLU A 126 14.05 -13.12 28.90
N PRO A 127 13.92 -13.10 30.26
CA PRO A 127 13.34 -14.22 31.01
C PRO A 127 11.85 -14.41 30.70
N GLU A 128 11.35 -15.61 30.93
CA GLU A 128 9.92 -15.90 30.83
C GLU A 128 9.10 -14.95 31.74
N GLY A 129 8.02 -14.39 31.19
CA GLY A 129 7.11 -13.48 31.89
C GLY A 129 7.53 -12.02 31.95
N THR A 130 8.67 -11.65 31.36
CA THR A 130 9.07 -10.23 31.25
C THR A 130 8.42 -9.58 30.01
N ALA A 131 7.91 -8.36 30.17
CA ALA A 131 7.39 -7.58 29.04
C ALA A 131 8.51 -7.30 28.03
N ARG A 132 8.30 -7.74 26.82
CA ARG A 132 9.25 -7.52 25.70
C ARG A 132 9.15 -6.08 25.18
N PRO A 133 10.18 -5.57 24.53
CA PRO A 133 10.13 -4.24 23.89
C PRO A 133 8.89 -4.02 23.01
N TRP A 134 8.41 -5.05 22.33
CA TRP A 134 7.19 -4.98 21.51
C TRP A 134 5.92 -4.86 22.36
N ASP A 135 5.83 -5.55 23.51
CA ASP A 135 4.68 -5.45 24.41
C ASP A 135 4.61 -4.03 25.00
N VAL A 136 5.75 -3.44 25.34
CA VAL A 136 5.83 -2.05 25.81
C VAL A 136 5.39 -1.07 24.71
N LEU A 137 5.77 -1.32 23.46
CA LEU A 137 5.32 -0.51 22.32
C LEU A 137 3.80 -0.60 22.12
N LEU A 138 3.21 -1.77 22.28
CA LEU A 138 1.75 -1.92 22.24
C LEU A 138 1.05 -1.21 23.38
N MET A 139 1.64 -1.17 24.59
CA MET A 139 1.13 -0.36 25.70
C MET A 139 1.11 1.14 25.35
N ILE A 140 2.17 1.64 24.70
CA ILE A 140 2.23 3.03 24.20
C ILE A 140 1.11 3.27 23.19
N ALA A 141 0.94 2.38 22.24
CA ALA A 141 -0.10 2.49 21.22
C ALA A 141 -1.51 2.51 21.81
N ALA A 142 -1.71 1.79 22.91
CA ALA A 142 -2.98 1.76 23.67
C ALA A 142 -3.18 2.96 24.61
N GLY A 143 -2.22 3.88 24.69
CA GLY A 143 -2.29 5.02 25.63
C GLY A 143 -2.11 4.65 27.09
N ASN A 144 -1.51 3.49 27.40
CA ASN A 144 -1.27 3.03 28.75
C ASN A 144 0.05 3.61 29.29
N GLU A 145 -0.03 4.63 30.13
CA GLU A 145 1.12 5.36 30.71
C GLU A 145 2.08 4.49 31.53
N SER A 146 1.67 3.30 31.98
CA SER A 146 2.55 2.37 32.72
C SER A 146 3.76 1.87 31.90
N TRP A 147 3.76 2.11 30.60
CA TRP A 147 4.93 1.80 29.74
C TRP A 147 6.21 2.49 30.24
N LYS A 148 6.10 3.68 30.86
CA LYS A 148 7.23 4.46 31.40
C LYS A 148 7.96 3.75 32.53
N GLU A 149 7.26 2.90 33.26
CA GLU A 149 7.84 2.09 34.34
C GLU A 149 8.72 0.96 33.82
N LEU A 150 8.38 0.43 32.63
CA LEU A 150 9.10 -0.66 31.98
C LEU A 150 10.23 -0.16 31.07
N ALA A 151 10.00 0.97 30.39
CA ALA A 151 10.98 1.59 29.53
C ALA A 151 12.18 2.15 30.31
N HIS A 152 13.34 2.13 29.67
CA HIS A 152 14.52 2.81 30.24
C HIS A 152 14.32 4.33 30.22
N PRO A 153 14.83 5.07 31.23
CA PRO A 153 14.67 6.54 31.29
C PRO A 153 15.15 7.27 30.05
N ALA A 154 16.23 6.80 29.42
CA ALA A 154 16.72 7.36 28.16
C ALA A 154 15.72 7.21 27.01
N THR A 155 14.96 6.10 26.96
CA THR A 155 13.87 5.93 25.99
C THR A 155 12.74 6.92 26.27
N VAL A 156 12.34 7.06 27.53
CA VAL A 156 11.28 8.00 27.93
C VAL A 156 11.65 9.42 27.53
N ASP A 157 12.88 9.87 27.82
CA ASP A 157 13.37 11.22 27.46
C ASP A 157 13.35 11.48 25.94
N VAL A 158 13.76 10.51 25.12
CA VAL A 158 13.70 10.62 23.65
C VAL A 158 12.26 10.66 23.16
N PHE A 159 11.39 9.83 23.72
CA PHE A 159 9.98 9.76 23.32
C PHE A 159 9.22 11.04 23.65
N GLU A 160 9.41 11.58 24.84
CA GLU A 160 8.80 12.85 25.25
C GLU A 160 9.33 14.04 24.41
N ARG A 161 10.63 14.06 24.12
CA ARG A 161 11.25 15.12 23.31
C ARG A 161 10.69 15.19 21.89
N TYR A 162 10.39 14.06 21.28
CA TYR A 162 9.97 13.98 19.88
C TYR A 162 8.51 13.59 19.69
N ALA A 163 7.71 13.54 20.77
CA ALA A 163 6.32 13.11 20.80
C ALA A 163 6.11 11.75 20.10
N LEU A 164 7.02 10.78 20.34
CA LEU A 164 7.00 9.49 19.68
C LEU A 164 5.88 8.59 20.16
N ASP A 165 5.38 8.77 21.38
CA ASP A 165 4.21 8.08 21.92
C ASP A 165 2.97 8.33 21.07
N ALA A 166 2.64 9.60 20.78
CA ALA A 166 1.55 9.97 19.89
C ALA A 166 1.77 9.49 18.46
N HIS A 167 3.03 9.50 17.98
CA HIS A 167 3.39 8.99 16.68
C HIS A 167 3.19 7.46 16.57
N ILE A 168 3.67 6.71 17.57
CA ILE A 168 3.49 5.25 17.66
C ILE A 168 1.99 4.91 17.69
N ALA A 169 1.19 5.60 18.50
CA ALA A 169 -0.25 5.37 18.59
C ALA A 169 -0.93 5.54 17.22
N ARG A 170 -0.57 6.58 16.46
CA ARG A 170 -1.09 6.77 15.09
C ARG A 170 -0.67 5.67 14.12
N CYS A 171 0.60 5.24 14.17
CA CYS A 171 1.09 4.22 13.25
C CYS A 171 0.53 2.82 13.53
N VAL A 172 0.49 2.43 14.81
CA VAL A 172 0.06 1.08 15.23
C VAL A 172 -1.45 0.92 15.13
N ASN A 173 -2.22 1.96 15.44
CA ASN A 173 -3.68 1.94 15.38
C ASN A 173 -4.24 2.42 14.03
N ASP A 174 -3.39 2.69 13.04
CA ASP A 174 -3.85 2.98 11.68
C ASP A 174 -4.65 1.76 11.17
N PRO A 175 -5.90 1.96 10.72
CA PRO A 175 -6.71 0.89 10.17
C PRO A 175 -6.23 0.48 8.76
N VAL A 176 -4.96 0.09 8.66
CA VAL A 176 -4.43 -0.57 7.46
C VAL A 176 -5.16 -1.88 7.29
N VAL A 177 -5.75 -2.11 6.13
CA VAL A 177 -6.56 -3.29 5.88
C VAL A 177 -5.72 -4.56 5.99
N GLY A 178 -6.10 -5.42 6.94
CA GLY A 178 -5.41 -6.69 7.24
C GLY A 178 -4.02 -6.54 7.85
N ASP A 179 -3.54 -7.59 8.52
CA ASP A 179 -2.18 -7.63 9.12
C ASP A 179 -1.08 -7.63 8.06
N ASP A 180 -1.39 -8.10 6.85
CA ASP A 180 -0.49 -8.08 5.69
C ASP A 180 -0.60 -6.80 4.86
N GLY A 181 -1.53 -5.91 5.19
CA GLY A 181 -1.73 -4.63 4.51
C GLY A 181 -2.30 -4.77 3.10
N GLY A 182 -2.92 -5.90 2.76
CA GLY A 182 -3.62 -6.09 1.50
C GLY A 182 -5.08 -5.62 1.60
N LEU A 183 -5.60 -4.93 0.58
CA LEU A 183 -7.01 -4.57 0.49
C LEU A 183 -7.90 -5.81 0.29
N THR A 184 -7.35 -6.87 -0.28
CA THR A 184 -8.03 -8.14 -0.52
C THR A 184 -7.02 -9.29 -0.53
N THR A 185 -7.47 -10.47 -0.10
CA THR A 185 -6.71 -11.73 -0.19
C THR A 185 -6.85 -12.41 -1.56
N THR A 186 -7.67 -11.87 -2.45
CA THR A 186 -8.03 -12.47 -3.74
C THR A 186 -7.32 -11.84 -4.93
N ARG A 187 -6.42 -10.86 -4.71
CA ARG A 187 -5.66 -10.18 -5.77
C ARG A 187 -4.28 -10.83 -5.95
N ASP A 188 -3.92 -11.16 -7.19
CA ASP A 188 -2.53 -11.43 -7.56
C ASP A 188 -1.76 -10.12 -7.70
N TYR A 189 -1.11 -9.74 -6.62
CA TYR A 189 -0.38 -8.47 -6.56
C TYR A 189 0.86 -8.41 -7.46
N LYS A 190 1.43 -9.55 -7.88
CA LYS A 190 2.56 -9.55 -8.82
C LYS A 190 2.09 -9.13 -10.20
N THR A 191 1.05 -9.79 -10.72
CA THR A 191 0.43 -9.40 -12.00
C THR A 191 -0.10 -7.97 -11.98
N TYR A 192 -0.64 -7.53 -10.84
CA TYR A 192 -1.09 -6.17 -10.61
C TYR A 192 0.07 -5.15 -10.69
N ALA A 193 1.19 -5.42 -10.02
CA ALA A 193 2.37 -4.56 -10.05
C ALA A 193 2.95 -4.42 -11.46
N ASP A 194 3.10 -5.52 -12.20
CA ASP A 194 3.59 -5.54 -13.58
C ASP A 194 2.68 -4.74 -14.53
N ALA A 195 1.36 -4.83 -14.36
CA ALA A 195 0.39 -4.05 -15.12
C ALA A 195 0.52 -2.54 -14.85
N PHE A 196 0.74 -2.15 -13.59
CA PHE A 196 0.95 -0.75 -13.21
C PHE A 196 2.24 -0.17 -13.78
N GLU A 197 3.34 -0.91 -13.74
CA GLU A 197 4.61 -0.48 -14.33
C GLU A 197 4.47 -0.25 -15.84
N THR A 198 3.82 -1.17 -16.55
CA THR A 198 3.57 -1.05 -17.98
C THR A 198 2.65 0.13 -18.32
N ALA A 199 1.69 0.48 -17.45
CA ALA A 199 0.76 1.57 -17.67
C ALA A 199 1.31 2.95 -17.24
N ALA A 200 2.37 3.01 -16.44
CA ALA A 200 2.88 4.24 -15.82
C ALA A 200 3.26 5.30 -16.86
N ASP A 201 4.00 4.94 -17.92
CA ASP A 201 4.40 5.87 -18.98
C ASP A 201 3.20 6.54 -19.65
N ARG A 202 2.16 5.78 -19.96
CA ARG A 202 0.93 6.32 -20.58
C ARG A 202 0.19 7.24 -19.61
N LYS A 203 0.05 6.85 -18.34
CA LYS A 203 -0.56 7.70 -17.32
C LYS A 203 0.24 8.99 -17.13
N TRP A 204 1.55 8.90 -17.06
CA TRP A 204 2.43 10.08 -16.94
C TRP A 204 2.24 11.06 -18.10
N LEU A 205 2.23 10.58 -19.34
CA LEU A 205 2.00 11.43 -20.53
C LEU A 205 0.66 12.16 -20.48
N GLN A 206 -0.37 11.60 -19.83
CA GLN A 206 -1.67 12.24 -19.68
C GLN A 206 -1.68 13.34 -18.64
N ILE A 207 -0.88 13.22 -17.57
CA ILE A 207 -0.98 14.11 -16.40
C ILE A 207 0.18 15.10 -16.26
N LYS A 208 1.34 14.84 -16.88
CA LYS A 208 2.59 15.55 -16.63
C LYS A 208 2.53 17.08 -16.74
N ASP A 209 1.64 17.60 -17.59
CA ASP A 209 1.51 19.03 -17.83
C ASP A 209 0.68 19.74 -16.75
N PHE A 210 -0.03 18.97 -15.91
CA PHE A 210 -0.82 19.47 -14.80
C PHE A 210 -0.09 19.38 -13.46
N VAL A 211 0.99 18.57 -13.38
CA VAL A 211 1.79 18.39 -12.16
C VAL A 211 2.54 19.69 -11.84
N ARG A 212 2.40 20.15 -10.61
CA ARG A 212 3.08 21.35 -10.09
C ARG A 212 4.26 20.94 -9.22
N PRO A 213 5.42 21.60 -9.33
CA PRO A 213 6.56 21.38 -8.45
C PRO A 213 6.23 21.72 -6.98
N GLY A 214 7.00 21.20 -6.07
CA GLY A 214 6.84 21.35 -4.63
C GLY A 214 6.63 19.99 -3.97
N ARG A 215 5.66 19.83 -3.09
CA ARG A 215 5.32 18.54 -2.51
C ARG A 215 4.32 17.81 -3.42
N ILE A 216 4.77 16.72 -3.99
CA ILE A 216 4.00 15.87 -4.91
C ILE A 216 3.66 14.57 -4.19
N LEU A 217 2.37 14.33 -3.98
CA LEU A 217 1.81 13.19 -3.28
C LEU A 217 1.11 12.25 -4.27
N ASP A 218 1.55 11.00 -4.34
CA ASP A 218 0.91 9.92 -5.09
C ASP A 218 0.24 8.95 -4.10
N ILE A 219 -1.09 8.92 -4.09
CA ILE A 219 -1.89 8.07 -3.20
C ILE A 219 -2.28 6.79 -3.95
N GLY A 220 -1.99 5.63 -3.35
CA GLY A 220 -2.05 4.35 -4.04
C GLY A 220 -0.91 4.25 -5.06
N CYS A 221 0.31 4.60 -4.65
CA CYS A 221 1.46 4.70 -5.56
C CYS A 221 1.95 3.34 -6.08
N ALA A 222 1.33 2.23 -5.67
CA ALA A 222 1.72 0.86 -6.01
C ALA A 222 3.23 0.63 -5.80
N THR A 223 3.98 0.32 -6.86
CA THR A 223 5.45 0.13 -6.83
C THR A 223 6.25 1.43 -7.00
N GLY A 224 5.61 2.60 -7.02
CA GLY A 224 6.26 3.90 -7.18
C GLY A 224 6.67 4.26 -8.61
N ALA A 225 6.18 3.54 -9.63
CA ALA A 225 6.59 3.76 -11.02
C ALA A 225 6.29 5.18 -11.53
N THR A 226 5.14 5.76 -11.19
CA THR A 226 4.82 7.16 -11.55
C THR A 226 5.80 8.14 -10.90
N LEU A 227 6.14 7.92 -9.62
CA LEU A 227 7.12 8.77 -8.92
C LEU A 227 8.52 8.66 -9.54
N GLN A 228 8.92 7.49 -10.07
CA GLN A 228 10.17 7.35 -10.82
C GLN A 228 10.17 8.16 -12.13
N LEU A 229 9.03 8.27 -12.81
CA LEU A 229 8.91 9.11 -14.01
C LEU A 229 8.97 10.60 -13.66
N ILE A 230 8.37 11.01 -12.54
CA ILE A 230 8.47 12.37 -12.01
C ILE A 230 9.92 12.68 -11.61
N ASP A 231 10.61 11.77 -10.93
CA ASP A 231 12.01 11.90 -10.52
C ASP A 231 12.95 12.17 -11.71
N ARG A 232 12.68 11.55 -12.84
CA ARG A 232 13.47 11.73 -14.08
C ARG A 232 13.21 13.04 -14.82
N ASP A 233 12.11 13.74 -14.51
CA ASP A 233 11.75 15.00 -15.15
C ASP A 233 12.45 16.18 -14.43
N PRO A 234 13.31 16.93 -15.14
CA PRO A 234 14.09 18.04 -14.53
C PRO A 234 13.26 19.10 -13.81
N ARG A 235 11.98 19.25 -14.15
CA ARG A 235 11.07 20.19 -13.50
C ARG A 235 10.88 19.92 -12.01
N PHE A 236 11.11 18.69 -11.57
CA PHE A 236 10.78 18.21 -10.22
C PHE A 236 11.99 17.81 -9.38
N HIS A 237 13.23 18.11 -9.81
CA HIS A 237 14.45 17.74 -9.07
C HIS A 237 14.52 18.33 -7.67
N GLU A 238 13.89 19.50 -7.44
CA GLU A 238 13.81 20.16 -6.12
C GLU A 238 12.51 19.83 -5.37
N SER A 239 11.67 18.93 -5.90
CA SER A 239 10.40 18.59 -5.30
C SER A 239 10.53 17.47 -4.26
N ASP A 240 9.70 17.51 -3.22
CA ASP A 240 9.48 16.35 -2.34
C ASP A 240 8.53 15.36 -3.04
N LEU A 241 9.00 14.15 -3.31
CA LEU A 241 8.20 13.09 -3.93
C LEU A 241 7.70 12.14 -2.83
N ILE A 242 6.38 12.04 -2.68
CA ILE A 242 5.77 11.33 -1.57
C ILE A 242 4.84 10.26 -2.12
N GLY A 243 5.14 8.99 -1.84
CA GLY A 243 4.27 7.86 -2.15
C GLY A 243 3.55 7.37 -0.89
N VAL A 244 2.25 7.16 -1.00
CA VAL A 244 1.45 6.51 0.04
C VAL A 244 0.84 5.24 -0.52
N GLU A 245 1.12 4.11 0.13
CA GLU A 245 0.61 2.81 -0.27
C GLU A 245 0.11 2.04 0.96
N VAL A 246 -1.06 1.44 0.85
CA VAL A 246 -1.66 0.66 1.94
C VAL A 246 -1.15 -0.79 1.94
N ALA A 247 -0.94 -1.36 0.76
CA ALA A 247 -0.47 -2.73 0.60
C ALA A 247 1.01 -2.86 0.99
N ARG A 248 1.27 -3.65 2.03
CA ARG A 248 2.61 -3.76 2.65
C ARG A 248 3.69 -4.18 1.66
N HIS A 249 3.42 -5.15 0.80
CA HIS A 249 4.44 -5.66 -0.14
C HIS A 249 4.75 -4.66 -1.25
N LEU A 250 3.76 -3.89 -1.74
CA LEU A 250 3.98 -2.81 -2.70
C LEU A 250 4.77 -1.65 -2.07
N TYR A 251 4.41 -1.27 -0.83
CA TYR A 251 5.19 -0.33 -0.05
C TYR A 251 6.65 -0.81 0.14
N ALA A 252 6.86 -2.07 0.51
CA ALA A 252 8.20 -2.64 0.67
C ALA A 252 9.00 -2.59 -0.63
N GLU A 253 8.36 -2.81 -1.77
CA GLU A 253 8.99 -2.68 -3.09
C GLU A 253 9.42 -1.23 -3.37
N CYS A 254 8.59 -0.24 -3.05
CA CYS A 254 8.97 1.18 -3.16
C CYS A 254 10.21 1.51 -2.34
N VAL A 255 10.25 1.06 -1.08
CA VAL A 255 11.40 1.27 -0.18
C VAL A 255 12.65 0.57 -0.73
N HIS A 256 12.51 -0.66 -1.23
CA HIS A 256 13.60 -1.41 -1.85
C HIS A 256 14.17 -0.70 -3.09
N LYS A 257 13.31 -0.23 -4.00
CA LYS A 257 13.72 0.55 -5.16
C LYS A 257 14.50 1.82 -4.77
N LYS A 258 14.08 2.50 -3.71
CA LYS A 258 14.81 3.66 -3.18
C LYS A 258 16.19 3.27 -2.68
N GLU A 259 16.33 2.21 -1.91
CA GLU A 259 17.60 1.71 -1.39
C GLU A 259 18.55 1.25 -2.50
N GLN A 260 18.02 0.74 -3.61
CA GLN A 260 18.78 0.40 -4.79
C GLN A 260 19.25 1.62 -5.62
N GLY A 261 18.91 2.85 -5.20
CA GLY A 261 19.27 4.07 -5.91
C GLY A 261 18.51 4.27 -7.23
N LEU A 262 17.31 3.71 -7.37
CA LEU A 262 16.47 3.88 -8.56
C LEU A 262 15.75 5.23 -8.59
N PHE A 263 15.90 6.04 -7.54
CA PHE A 263 15.51 7.44 -7.46
C PHE A 263 16.76 8.30 -7.36
N SER A 264 16.88 9.34 -8.17
CA SER A 264 17.98 10.29 -8.16
C SER A 264 17.77 11.43 -7.16
N ASN A 265 16.52 11.78 -6.91
CA ASN A 265 16.13 12.80 -5.93
C ASN A 265 16.23 12.23 -4.51
N PRO A 266 17.01 12.85 -3.60
CA PRO A 266 17.11 12.41 -2.21
C PRO A 266 15.80 12.61 -1.43
N ASN A 267 14.92 13.52 -1.89
CA ASN A 267 13.67 13.87 -1.23
C ASN A 267 12.51 13.00 -1.70
N VAL A 268 12.72 11.69 -1.71
CA VAL A 268 11.67 10.69 -2.00
C VAL A 268 11.29 9.99 -0.70
N TYR A 269 10.00 9.95 -0.38
CA TYR A 269 9.46 9.40 0.87
C TYR A 269 8.33 8.44 0.58
N PHE A 270 8.32 7.28 1.24
CA PHE A 270 7.24 6.32 1.15
C PHE A 270 6.63 6.07 2.52
N TYR A 271 5.29 6.03 2.57
CA TYR A 271 4.52 5.78 3.79
C TYR A 271 3.52 4.66 3.56
N GLN A 272 3.52 3.68 4.47
CA GLN A 272 2.45 2.68 4.51
C GLN A 272 1.31 3.23 5.35
N ARG A 273 0.28 3.82 4.72
CA ARG A 273 -0.83 4.50 5.40
C ARG A 273 -2.15 4.30 4.67
N ASN A 274 -3.22 4.30 5.46
CA ASN A 274 -4.57 4.43 4.92
C ASN A 274 -5.00 5.91 4.99
N MET A 275 -5.16 6.54 3.83
CA MET A 275 -5.55 7.95 3.72
C MET A 275 -7.03 8.22 4.06
N LEU A 276 -7.86 7.16 4.22
CA LEU A 276 -9.26 7.31 4.62
C LEU A 276 -9.43 7.57 6.12
N GLY A 277 -8.44 7.17 6.94
CA GLY A 277 -8.55 7.16 8.40
C GLY A 277 -7.99 8.38 9.11
N SER A 278 -7.03 9.11 8.54
CA SER A 278 -6.37 10.23 9.23
C SER A 278 -5.71 11.23 8.28
N ALA A 279 -5.65 12.49 8.72
CA ALA A 279 -4.81 13.50 8.10
C ALA A 279 -3.32 13.16 8.32
N VAL A 280 -2.65 12.70 7.26
CA VAL A 280 -1.24 12.28 7.32
C VAL A 280 -0.29 13.47 7.19
N PHE A 281 -0.72 14.49 6.45
CA PHE A 281 0.09 15.67 6.15
C PHE A 281 -0.47 16.93 6.82
N PRO A 282 0.40 17.93 7.09
CA PRO A 282 -0.05 19.23 7.59
C PRO A 282 -1.06 19.87 6.62
N PRO A 283 -2.03 20.63 7.12
CA PRO A 283 -2.95 21.36 6.26
C PRO A 283 -2.22 22.28 5.29
N ARG A 284 -2.73 22.40 4.06
CA ARG A 284 -2.24 23.31 3.03
C ARG A 284 -0.75 23.13 2.69
N SER A 285 -0.26 21.89 2.68
CA SER A 285 1.17 21.59 2.50
C SER A 285 1.49 20.80 1.23
N ILE A 286 0.51 20.35 0.46
CA ILE A 286 0.69 19.53 -0.74
C ILE A 286 0.37 20.35 -2.00
N ASP A 287 1.34 20.45 -2.90
CA ASP A 287 1.20 21.23 -4.13
C ASP A 287 0.54 20.43 -5.26
N THR A 288 0.81 19.13 -5.32
CA THR A 288 0.15 18.20 -6.26
C THR A 288 -0.24 16.92 -5.54
N THR A 289 -1.50 16.52 -5.66
CA THR A 289 -1.97 15.19 -5.26
C THR A 289 -2.36 14.39 -6.50
N LEU A 290 -1.85 13.18 -6.63
CA LEU A 290 -2.20 12.22 -7.66
C LEU A 290 -3.06 11.10 -7.06
N THR A 291 -4.14 10.74 -7.78
CA THR A 291 -4.94 9.54 -7.54
C THR A 291 -5.17 8.89 -8.91
N LEU A 292 -4.39 7.85 -9.23
CA LEU A 292 -4.33 7.26 -10.56
C LEU A 292 -4.86 5.82 -10.54
N ALA A 293 -6.10 5.62 -11.01
CA ALA A 293 -6.84 4.37 -10.91
C ALA A 293 -7.00 3.91 -9.43
N LEU A 294 -7.46 4.80 -8.57
CA LEU A 294 -7.63 4.57 -7.14
C LEU A 294 -9.04 4.88 -6.64
N THR A 295 -9.68 5.94 -7.17
CA THR A 295 -10.93 6.44 -6.57
C THR A 295 -12.11 5.50 -6.76
N HIS A 296 -12.08 4.65 -7.79
CA HIS A 296 -13.06 3.55 -7.94
C HIS A 296 -12.87 2.47 -6.86
N GLU A 297 -11.64 2.22 -6.38
CA GLU A 297 -11.40 1.32 -5.23
C GLU A 297 -11.95 1.93 -3.94
N ILE A 298 -11.70 3.24 -3.69
CA ILE A 298 -12.28 3.96 -2.54
C ILE A 298 -13.81 3.86 -2.55
N TRP A 299 -14.43 4.02 -3.72
CA TRP A 299 -15.86 3.83 -3.90
C TRP A 299 -16.28 2.39 -3.58
N SER A 300 -15.57 1.42 -4.11
CA SER A 300 -15.94 0.00 -4.05
C SER A 300 -15.78 -0.63 -2.68
N TYR A 301 -14.69 -0.28 -1.98
CA TYR A 301 -14.35 -0.82 -0.66
C TYR A 301 -14.82 0.05 0.52
N ALA A 302 -15.62 1.10 0.25
CA ALA A 302 -16.16 1.95 1.30
C ALA A 302 -17.07 1.19 2.27
N ASP A 303 -16.80 1.32 3.55
CA ASP A 303 -17.72 0.88 4.60
C ASP A 303 -18.89 1.86 4.72
N GLY A 304 -20.12 1.36 4.62
CA GLY A 304 -21.34 2.17 4.71
C GLY A 304 -21.66 2.97 3.46
N SER A 305 -21.86 4.30 3.58
CA SER A 305 -22.26 5.15 2.45
C SER A 305 -21.08 5.52 1.57
N ARG A 306 -21.00 4.94 0.37
CA ARG A 306 -19.98 5.22 -0.65
C ARG A 306 -19.87 6.70 -1.00
N PRO A 307 -20.97 7.42 -1.32
CA PRO A 307 -20.87 8.85 -1.59
C PRO A 307 -20.29 9.65 -0.42
N ALA A 308 -20.65 9.29 0.82
CA ALA A 308 -20.11 9.97 1.99
C ALA A 308 -18.61 9.66 2.20
N THR A 309 -18.16 8.45 1.92
CA THR A 309 -16.73 8.09 2.03
C THR A 309 -15.89 8.81 1.00
N VAL A 310 -16.32 8.83 -0.27
CA VAL A 310 -15.64 9.56 -1.33
C VAL A 310 -15.62 11.07 -1.04
N GLN A 311 -16.71 11.63 -0.51
CA GLN A 311 -16.74 13.04 -0.13
C GLN A 311 -15.77 13.34 1.01
N ARG A 312 -15.73 12.55 2.08
CA ARG A 312 -14.74 12.71 3.16
C ARG A 312 -13.30 12.63 2.66
N PHE A 313 -13.04 11.73 1.70
CA PHE A 313 -11.74 11.64 1.06
C PHE A 313 -11.38 12.92 0.31
N ALA A 314 -12.27 13.43 -0.52
CA ALA A 314 -12.09 14.70 -1.25
C ALA A 314 -11.90 15.88 -0.29
N ASP A 315 -12.67 15.96 0.79
CA ASP A 315 -12.55 17.01 1.81
C ASP A 315 -11.17 16.96 2.49
N ALA A 316 -10.67 15.75 2.79
CA ALA A 316 -9.33 15.56 3.37
C ALA A 316 -8.23 15.99 2.38
N LEU A 317 -8.36 15.66 1.09
CA LEU A 317 -7.44 16.13 0.05
C LEU A 317 -7.42 17.65 -0.05
N PHE A 318 -8.59 18.28 -0.05
CA PHE A 318 -8.68 19.74 -0.09
C PHE A 318 -8.01 20.39 1.13
N ALA A 319 -8.20 19.83 2.32
CA ALA A 319 -7.57 20.34 3.54
C ALA A 319 -6.04 20.28 3.49
N HIS A 320 -5.46 19.27 2.82
CA HIS A 320 -4.02 19.14 2.63
C HIS A 320 -3.46 20.00 1.50
N THR A 321 -4.29 20.33 0.52
CA THR A 321 -3.85 21.04 -0.70
C THR A 321 -3.41 22.47 -0.38
N ALA A 322 -2.19 22.82 -0.81
CA ALA A 322 -1.64 24.17 -0.70
C ALA A 322 -2.46 25.17 -1.54
N PRO A 323 -2.36 26.49 -1.22
CA PRO A 323 -2.94 27.49 -2.12
C PRO A 323 -2.41 27.33 -3.54
N HIS A 324 -3.31 27.27 -4.51
CA HIS A 324 -3.00 26.97 -5.91
C HIS A 324 -2.50 25.55 -6.19
N GLY A 325 -2.49 24.66 -5.21
CA GLY A 325 -2.21 23.23 -5.42
C GLY A 325 -3.28 22.56 -6.27
N VAL A 326 -2.96 21.38 -6.78
CA VAL A 326 -3.84 20.63 -7.69
C VAL A 326 -4.10 19.21 -7.19
N TRP A 327 -5.30 18.74 -7.41
CA TRP A 327 -5.64 17.32 -7.33
C TRP A 327 -5.86 16.79 -8.74
N ILE A 328 -5.08 15.82 -9.15
CA ILE A 328 -5.18 15.13 -10.44
C ILE A 328 -5.75 13.75 -10.18
N ASN A 329 -7.02 13.56 -10.52
CA ASN A 329 -7.69 12.28 -10.49
C ASN A 329 -7.80 11.74 -11.92
N SER A 330 -7.20 10.57 -12.18
CA SER A 330 -7.32 9.86 -13.45
C SER A 330 -7.84 8.47 -13.18
N ASP A 331 -9.11 8.24 -13.47
CA ASP A 331 -9.79 7.01 -13.13
C ASP A 331 -10.91 6.69 -14.12
N VAL A 332 -11.45 5.50 -14.03
CA VAL A 332 -12.66 5.09 -14.74
C VAL A 332 -13.88 5.85 -14.21
N CYS A 333 -14.87 6.08 -15.06
CA CYS A 333 -16.13 6.69 -14.67
C CYS A 333 -17.31 6.00 -15.34
N GLY A 334 -18.48 6.15 -14.77
CA GLY A 334 -19.73 5.62 -15.36
C GLY A 334 -20.23 6.47 -16.51
N PRO A 335 -21.17 5.94 -17.29
CA PRO A 335 -21.83 6.65 -18.38
C PRO A 335 -22.72 7.79 -17.86
N ASP A 336 -22.99 8.79 -18.71
CA ASP A 336 -23.81 9.95 -18.34
C ASP A 336 -25.27 9.60 -18.00
N GLU A 337 -25.81 8.54 -18.59
CA GLU A 337 -27.16 8.04 -18.30
C GLU A 337 -27.09 6.66 -17.62
N PRO A 338 -26.57 6.55 -16.38
CA PRO A 338 -26.26 5.27 -15.76
C PRO A 338 -27.47 4.33 -15.60
N ASP A 339 -28.66 4.88 -15.36
CA ASP A 339 -29.91 4.14 -15.14
C ASP A 339 -30.69 3.87 -16.43
N ARG A 340 -30.17 4.30 -17.58
CA ARG A 340 -30.81 4.00 -18.87
C ARG A 340 -30.92 2.50 -19.08
N SER A 341 -32.14 2.01 -19.34
CA SER A 341 -32.36 0.61 -19.68
C SER A 341 -31.85 0.32 -21.10
N VAL A 342 -31.03 -0.70 -21.23
CA VAL A 342 -30.46 -1.15 -22.50
C VAL A 342 -30.64 -2.64 -22.71
N VAL A 343 -30.54 -3.08 -23.97
CA VAL A 343 -30.46 -4.48 -24.35
C VAL A 343 -29.03 -4.79 -24.77
N LEU A 344 -28.33 -5.57 -23.98
CA LEU A 344 -26.98 -6.05 -24.25
C LEU A 344 -27.06 -7.42 -24.97
N ARG A 345 -26.41 -7.53 -26.13
CA ARG A 345 -26.20 -8.81 -26.82
C ARG A 345 -24.72 -9.15 -26.78
N LEU A 346 -24.42 -10.39 -26.47
CA LEU A 346 -23.08 -10.88 -26.24
C LEU A 346 -22.82 -12.12 -27.10
N ASP A 347 -21.59 -12.26 -27.56
CA ASP A 347 -21.16 -13.45 -28.29
C ASP A 347 -21.19 -14.68 -27.38
N ASP A 348 -21.80 -15.75 -27.87
CA ASP A 348 -21.86 -17.06 -27.22
C ASP A 348 -21.08 -18.13 -27.98
N SER A 349 -20.45 -17.76 -29.10
CA SER A 349 -19.66 -18.64 -29.95
C SER A 349 -18.15 -18.57 -29.67
N ASP A 350 -17.69 -17.59 -28.86
CA ASP A 350 -16.29 -17.32 -28.58
C ASP A 350 -15.70 -18.11 -27.39
N GLY A 351 -16.46 -19.05 -26.82
CA GLY A 351 -16.02 -19.89 -25.71
C GLY A 351 -17.03 -20.94 -25.27
N VAL A 352 -16.87 -21.44 -24.06
CA VAL A 352 -17.73 -22.49 -23.48
C VAL A 352 -18.96 -21.86 -22.82
N ASN A 353 -20.11 -22.51 -22.97
CA ASN A 353 -21.38 -22.12 -22.36
C ASN A 353 -21.85 -23.22 -21.40
N PRO A 354 -21.49 -23.19 -20.11
CA PRO A 354 -22.02 -24.14 -19.12
C PRO A 354 -23.48 -23.84 -18.82
N ASP A 355 -24.21 -24.90 -18.37
CA ASP A 355 -25.62 -24.75 -18.00
C ASP A 355 -25.82 -23.89 -16.74
N ASP A 356 -24.86 -23.96 -15.78
CA ASP A 356 -24.93 -23.25 -14.51
C ASP A 356 -23.61 -22.42 -14.27
N VAL A 357 -23.72 -21.39 -13.43
CA VAL A 357 -22.55 -20.63 -12.95
C VAL A 357 -21.80 -21.43 -11.89
N ALA A 358 -20.50 -21.22 -11.77
CA ALA A 358 -19.66 -21.92 -10.81
C ALA A 358 -19.48 -21.09 -9.51
N GLU A 359 -19.38 -21.81 -8.38
CA GLU A 359 -18.84 -21.21 -7.13
C GLU A 359 -17.32 -21.18 -7.22
N LEU A 360 -16.75 -19.98 -7.22
CA LEU A 360 -15.32 -19.76 -7.39
C LEU A 360 -14.68 -19.30 -6.07
N GLU A 361 -13.65 -20.00 -5.61
CA GLU A 361 -13.01 -19.75 -4.31
C GLU A 361 -11.49 -19.52 -4.40
N THR A 362 -10.79 -20.12 -5.36
CA THR A 362 -9.34 -20.05 -5.48
C THR A 362 -8.90 -19.33 -6.75
N LEU A 363 -7.77 -18.58 -6.68
CA LEU A 363 -7.29 -17.76 -7.80
C LEU A 363 -6.94 -18.57 -9.06
N ASP A 364 -6.20 -19.69 -8.90
CA ASP A 364 -5.73 -20.49 -10.04
C ASP A 364 -6.87 -21.17 -10.81
N ASP A 365 -7.89 -21.67 -10.08
CA ASP A 365 -9.07 -22.29 -10.70
C ASP A 365 -9.93 -21.26 -11.39
N VAL A 366 -10.05 -20.06 -10.83
CA VAL A 366 -10.87 -18.96 -11.34
C VAL A 366 -10.40 -18.50 -12.71
N ALA A 367 -9.15 -18.14 -12.88
CA ALA A 367 -8.62 -17.65 -14.15
C ALA A 367 -8.77 -18.69 -15.26
N SER A 368 -8.46 -19.95 -14.95
CA SER A 368 -8.59 -21.06 -15.90
C SER A 368 -10.04 -21.36 -16.30
N TYR A 369 -10.98 -21.23 -15.37
CA TYR A 369 -12.42 -21.44 -15.65
C TYR A 369 -13.00 -20.27 -16.43
N VAL A 370 -12.89 -19.05 -15.89
CA VAL A 370 -13.47 -17.83 -16.48
C VAL A 370 -12.88 -17.53 -17.86
N GLY A 371 -11.58 -17.77 -18.05
CA GLY A 371 -10.90 -17.59 -19.33
C GLY A 371 -11.44 -18.47 -20.48
N LYS A 372 -12.10 -19.62 -20.16
CA LYS A 372 -12.67 -20.52 -21.16
C LYS A 372 -14.13 -20.19 -21.51
N LEU A 373 -14.81 -19.39 -20.68
CA LEU A 373 -16.21 -19.03 -20.89
C LEU A 373 -16.38 -18.16 -22.14
N SER A 374 -17.49 -18.35 -22.87
CA SER A 374 -17.91 -17.37 -23.87
C SER A 374 -18.17 -16.02 -23.22
N THR A 375 -18.15 -14.95 -23.99
CA THR A 375 -18.46 -13.60 -23.47
C THR A 375 -19.85 -13.57 -22.84
N ARG A 376 -20.83 -14.28 -23.42
CA ARG A 376 -22.18 -14.41 -22.83
C ARG A 376 -22.18 -15.19 -21.52
N ALA A 377 -21.52 -16.33 -21.45
CA ALA A 377 -21.43 -17.14 -20.23
C ALA A 377 -20.65 -16.39 -19.13
N ARG A 378 -19.61 -15.67 -19.51
CA ARG A 378 -18.84 -14.83 -18.60
C ARG A 378 -19.67 -13.70 -17.98
N PHE A 379 -20.66 -13.16 -18.71
CA PHE A 379 -21.60 -12.22 -18.15
C PHE A 379 -22.42 -12.82 -16.99
N PHE A 380 -22.92 -14.03 -17.13
CA PHE A 380 -23.70 -14.66 -16.07
C PHE A 380 -22.83 -14.98 -14.84
N GLN A 381 -21.59 -15.41 -15.07
CA GLN A 381 -20.64 -15.60 -14.00
C GLN A 381 -20.30 -14.26 -13.30
N PHE A 382 -20.12 -13.19 -14.07
CA PHE A 382 -19.90 -11.84 -13.53
C PHE A 382 -21.09 -11.38 -12.69
N ALA A 383 -22.30 -11.53 -13.17
CA ALA A 383 -23.50 -11.13 -12.46
C ALA A 383 -23.68 -11.91 -11.14
N HIS A 384 -23.28 -13.19 -11.12
CA HIS A 384 -23.25 -14.00 -9.91
C HIS A 384 -22.20 -13.53 -8.90
N ASP A 385 -20.98 -13.23 -9.38
CA ASP A 385 -19.84 -12.90 -8.53
C ASP A 385 -19.80 -11.41 -8.12
N PHE A 386 -20.48 -10.54 -8.89
CA PHE A 386 -20.42 -9.08 -8.68
C PHE A 386 -20.85 -8.70 -7.27
N ARG A 387 -19.90 -8.22 -6.50
CA ARG A 387 -20.08 -7.77 -5.12
C ARG A 387 -20.84 -8.78 -4.23
N ARG A 388 -20.69 -10.05 -4.52
CA ARG A 388 -21.35 -11.17 -3.81
C ARG A 388 -21.19 -11.04 -2.28
N ASN A 389 -20.00 -10.75 -1.81
CA ASN A 389 -19.71 -10.60 -0.39
C ASN A 389 -20.40 -9.39 0.25
N ALA A 390 -20.66 -8.34 -0.53
CA ALA A 390 -21.37 -7.15 -0.08
C ALA A 390 -22.90 -7.27 -0.27
N LYS A 391 -23.40 -8.41 -0.80
CA LYS A 391 -24.80 -8.69 -1.06
C LYS A 391 -25.49 -7.60 -1.90
N VAL A 392 -24.77 -7.03 -2.85
CA VAL A 392 -25.31 -6.04 -3.78
C VAL A 392 -25.91 -6.80 -4.96
N PRO A 393 -27.22 -6.65 -5.24
CA PRO A 393 -27.84 -7.33 -6.37
C PRO A 393 -27.32 -6.76 -7.70
N PHE A 394 -27.14 -7.66 -8.68
CA PHE A 394 -26.89 -7.30 -10.06
C PHE A 394 -28.15 -7.62 -10.86
N GLU A 395 -28.94 -6.58 -11.20
CA GLU A 395 -30.27 -6.76 -11.77
C GLU A 395 -30.24 -6.84 -13.29
N TYR A 396 -30.75 -7.93 -13.84
CA TYR A 396 -30.90 -8.11 -15.28
C TYR A 396 -32.10 -9.02 -15.61
N ALA A 397 -32.55 -8.98 -16.87
CA ALA A 397 -33.57 -9.89 -17.38
C ALA A 397 -33.20 -10.39 -18.77
N VAL A 398 -33.24 -11.70 -18.96
CA VAL A 398 -33.00 -12.32 -20.27
C VAL A 398 -34.26 -12.24 -21.13
N ARG A 399 -34.14 -11.70 -22.35
CA ARG A 399 -35.23 -11.61 -23.35
C ARG A 399 -34.71 -12.08 -24.71
N GLY A 400 -35.01 -13.30 -25.07
CA GLY A 400 -34.47 -13.94 -26.28
C GLY A 400 -32.94 -14.06 -26.22
N ASP A 401 -32.26 -13.51 -27.21
CA ASP A 401 -30.81 -13.44 -27.29
C ASP A 401 -30.21 -12.25 -26.48
N GLY A 402 -31.04 -11.29 -26.06
CA GLY A 402 -30.64 -10.07 -25.38
C GLY A 402 -30.78 -10.14 -23.85
N ILE A 403 -30.00 -9.31 -23.18
CA ILE A 403 -30.00 -9.13 -21.73
C ILE A 403 -30.41 -7.69 -21.45
N VAL A 404 -31.53 -7.49 -20.75
CA VAL A 404 -32.02 -6.14 -20.36
C VAL A 404 -31.43 -5.78 -18.99
N LEU A 405 -30.74 -4.66 -18.91
CA LEU A 405 -30.14 -4.17 -17.68
C LEU A 405 -29.90 -2.66 -17.75
N ARG A 406 -29.37 -2.06 -16.69
CA ARG A 406 -28.93 -0.65 -16.71
C ARG A 406 -27.66 -0.49 -17.52
N LEU A 407 -27.48 0.66 -18.16
CA LEU A 407 -26.28 0.97 -18.94
C LEU A 407 -25.01 0.93 -18.09
N ALA A 408 -25.07 1.44 -16.85
CA ALA A 408 -23.94 1.36 -15.92
C ALA A 408 -23.52 -0.09 -15.64
N ASP A 409 -24.46 -0.99 -15.41
CA ASP A 409 -24.19 -2.39 -15.13
C ASP A 409 -23.64 -3.14 -16.36
N ALA A 410 -24.14 -2.79 -17.57
CA ALA A 410 -23.59 -3.30 -18.82
C ALA A 410 -22.12 -2.89 -18.98
N MET A 411 -21.80 -1.61 -18.72
CA MET A 411 -20.44 -1.10 -18.83
C MET A 411 -19.52 -1.63 -17.71
N ASP A 412 -20.05 -1.81 -16.49
CA ASP A 412 -19.31 -2.45 -15.39
C ASP A 412 -18.86 -3.87 -15.76
N PHE A 413 -19.68 -4.64 -16.48
CA PHE A 413 -19.26 -5.93 -17.01
C PHE A 413 -18.24 -5.76 -18.16
N LEU A 414 -18.57 -4.97 -19.18
CA LEU A 414 -17.80 -4.89 -20.43
C LEU A 414 -16.37 -4.36 -20.22
N THR A 415 -16.20 -3.46 -19.28
CA THR A 415 -14.87 -2.90 -18.95
C THR A 415 -13.99 -3.87 -18.19
N ARG A 416 -14.57 -4.90 -17.52
CA ARG A 416 -13.82 -5.87 -16.69
C ARG A 416 -13.88 -7.31 -17.18
N LYS A 417 -14.64 -7.61 -18.21
CA LYS A 417 -14.84 -8.98 -18.72
C LYS A 417 -13.54 -9.74 -19.05
N ASP A 418 -12.43 -9.03 -19.28
CA ASP A 418 -11.14 -9.60 -19.67
C ASP A 418 -10.13 -9.64 -18.49
N TYR A 419 -10.49 -9.18 -17.28
CA TYR A 419 -9.63 -9.23 -16.09
C TYR A 419 -9.72 -10.59 -15.37
N VAL A 420 -9.45 -11.68 -16.11
CA VAL A 420 -9.66 -13.05 -15.61
C VAL A 420 -8.68 -13.44 -14.50
N ASP A 421 -7.45 -12.96 -14.54
CA ASP A 421 -6.41 -13.28 -13.55
C ASP A 421 -6.69 -12.68 -12.17
N ASN A 422 -7.45 -11.58 -12.12
CA ASN A 422 -7.86 -10.90 -10.88
C ASN A 422 -9.39 -10.90 -10.70
N TRP A 423 -10.09 -11.85 -11.31
CA TRP A 423 -11.56 -11.89 -11.38
C TRP A 423 -12.28 -11.63 -10.06
N LEU A 424 -11.89 -12.33 -8.99
CA LEU A 424 -12.56 -12.19 -7.68
C LEU A 424 -12.38 -10.80 -7.07
N SER A 425 -11.26 -10.14 -7.33
CA SER A 425 -11.01 -8.76 -6.90
C SER A 425 -11.80 -7.78 -7.77
N GLU A 426 -11.70 -7.92 -9.09
CA GLU A 426 -12.36 -7.05 -10.05
C GLU A 426 -13.90 -7.12 -9.97
N THR A 427 -14.47 -8.29 -9.69
CA THR A 427 -15.92 -8.41 -9.47
C THR A 427 -16.38 -7.81 -8.16
N HIS A 428 -15.47 -7.56 -7.20
CA HIS A 428 -15.79 -6.80 -5.99
C HIS A 428 -15.84 -5.29 -6.25
N GLU A 429 -15.16 -4.78 -7.26
CA GLU A 429 -15.08 -3.36 -7.60
C GLU A 429 -16.25 -2.89 -8.46
N GLN A 430 -16.53 -1.59 -8.46
CA GLN A 430 -17.54 -0.93 -9.29
C GLN A 430 -16.90 0.27 -10.00
N PHE A 431 -16.69 0.16 -11.31
CA PHE A 431 -16.07 1.20 -12.12
C PHE A 431 -17.05 2.33 -12.47
N CYS A 432 -18.31 1.97 -12.66
CA CYS A 432 -19.37 2.91 -13.08
C CYS A 432 -20.18 3.48 -11.90
N GLY A 433 -19.56 3.62 -10.72
CA GLY A 433 -20.23 4.13 -9.52
C GLY A 433 -20.63 5.60 -9.61
N LEU A 434 -19.79 6.43 -10.24
CA LEU A 434 -20.07 7.83 -10.57
C LEU A 434 -19.67 8.10 -12.02
N ASN A 435 -20.43 8.94 -12.72
CA ASN A 435 -20.03 9.50 -14.00
C ASN A 435 -19.09 10.70 -13.80
N PHE A 436 -18.60 11.29 -14.89
CA PHE A 436 -17.69 12.44 -14.83
C PHE A 436 -18.30 13.63 -14.07
N ALA A 437 -19.56 13.96 -14.31
CA ALA A 437 -20.26 15.02 -13.58
C ALA A 437 -20.38 14.72 -12.07
N GLY A 438 -20.56 13.45 -11.70
CA GLY A 438 -20.57 13.04 -10.30
C GLY A 438 -19.22 13.24 -9.62
N TRP A 439 -18.11 12.87 -10.29
CA TRP A 439 -16.75 13.09 -9.78
C TRP A 439 -16.40 14.57 -9.65
N THR A 440 -16.73 15.40 -10.66
CA THR A 440 -16.51 16.85 -10.59
C THR A 440 -17.31 17.49 -9.46
N ALA A 441 -18.56 17.08 -9.26
CA ALA A 441 -19.40 17.55 -8.15
C ALA A 441 -18.84 17.18 -6.77
N VAL A 442 -18.19 16.03 -6.62
CA VAL A 442 -17.47 15.67 -5.37
C VAL A 442 -16.32 16.64 -5.12
N ALA A 443 -15.50 16.91 -6.14
CA ALA A 443 -14.37 17.82 -6.00
C ALA A 443 -14.83 19.28 -5.71
N GLU A 444 -15.86 19.76 -6.39
CA GLU A 444 -16.43 21.10 -6.15
C GLU A 444 -17.00 21.25 -4.74
N ARG A 445 -17.72 20.25 -4.24
CA ARG A 445 -18.24 20.27 -2.85
C ARG A 445 -17.13 20.29 -1.82
N ALA A 446 -15.97 19.68 -2.10
CA ALA A 446 -14.79 19.75 -1.23
C ALA A 446 -14.11 21.14 -1.26
N GLY A 447 -14.38 21.96 -2.29
CA GLY A 447 -13.82 23.31 -2.45
C GLY A 447 -12.86 23.50 -3.61
N PHE A 448 -12.61 22.46 -4.42
CA PHE A 448 -11.82 22.57 -5.65
C PHE A 448 -12.57 23.30 -6.76
N THR A 449 -11.82 23.97 -7.62
CA THR A 449 -12.30 24.47 -8.90
C THR A 449 -11.86 23.51 -10.00
N ILE A 450 -12.79 23.10 -10.86
CA ILE A 450 -12.50 22.18 -11.94
C ILE A 450 -11.74 22.91 -13.06
N ASP A 451 -10.57 22.39 -13.42
CA ASP A 451 -9.80 22.90 -14.54
C ASP A 451 -10.57 22.67 -15.85
N PRO A 452 -10.66 23.69 -16.76
CA PRO A 452 -11.38 23.58 -18.03
C PRO A 452 -10.88 22.45 -18.95
N LEU A 453 -9.65 21.95 -18.74
CA LEU A 453 -9.07 20.82 -19.47
C LEU A 453 -9.48 19.46 -18.89
N SER A 454 -10.13 19.45 -17.73
CA SER A 454 -10.70 18.21 -17.15
C SER A 454 -11.78 17.67 -18.07
N LYS A 455 -11.68 16.39 -18.39
CA LYS A 455 -12.62 15.74 -19.32
C LYS A 455 -12.71 14.23 -19.07
N ALA A 456 -13.82 13.66 -19.42
CA ALA A 456 -13.94 12.24 -19.69
C ALA A 456 -13.69 11.96 -21.16
N TRP A 457 -13.18 10.77 -21.47
CA TRP A 457 -12.97 10.33 -22.85
C TRP A 457 -13.24 8.84 -22.98
N ARG A 458 -13.61 8.43 -24.18
CA ARG A 458 -13.78 7.01 -24.52
C ARG A 458 -12.47 6.47 -25.05
N ASN A 459 -12.09 5.27 -24.59
CA ASN A 459 -10.96 4.56 -25.17
C ASN A 459 -11.43 3.76 -26.39
N ASP A 460 -11.38 4.40 -27.58
CA ASP A 460 -11.83 3.83 -28.83
C ASP A 460 -11.08 2.53 -29.17
N TRP A 461 -9.80 2.43 -28.82
CA TRP A 461 -9.05 1.20 -29.04
C TRP A 461 -9.65 0.00 -28.26
N VAL A 462 -10.05 0.22 -27.01
CA VAL A 462 -10.71 -0.81 -26.19
C VAL A 462 -12.08 -1.15 -26.76
N ILE A 463 -12.84 -0.13 -27.17
CA ILE A 463 -14.14 -0.36 -27.82
C ILE A 463 -13.97 -1.21 -29.06
N ASP A 464 -13.11 -0.82 -29.99
CA ASP A 464 -12.97 -1.45 -31.30
C ASP A 464 -12.33 -2.85 -31.24
N ASN A 465 -11.41 -3.09 -30.27
CA ASN A 465 -10.65 -4.33 -30.22
C ASN A 465 -11.10 -5.31 -29.14
N ARG A 466 -11.83 -4.85 -28.12
CA ARG A 466 -12.21 -5.69 -26.96
C ARG A 466 -13.70 -5.79 -26.73
N ILE A 467 -14.48 -4.77 -27.07
CA ILE A 467 -15.92 -4.72 -26.75
C ILE A 467 -16.77 -4.95 -27.99
N ALA A 468 -16.67 -4.11 -29.02
CA ALA A 468 -17.53 -4.18 -30.19
C ALA A 468 -17.47 -5.53 -30.97
N PRO A 469 -16.34 -6.25 -31.00
CA PRO A 469 -16.30 -7.57 -31.66
C PRO A 469 -17.20 -8.63 -31.00
N VAL A 470 -17.49 -8.49 -29.69
CA VAL A 470 -18.19 -9.54 -28.90
C VAL A 470 -19.48 -9.03 -28.23
N ALA A 471 -19.80 -7.76 -28.42
CA ALA A 471 -20.96 -7.14 -27.78
C ALA A 471 -21.63 -6.08 -28.64
N SER A 472 -22.95 -5.89 -28.46
CA SER A 472 -23.68 -4.73 -28.97
C SER A 472 -24.72 -4.26 -27.96
N ILE A 473 -25.03 -2.94 -27.96
CA ILE A 473 -26.07 -2.36 -27.12
C ILE A 473 -27.12 -1.66 -27.95
N THR A 474 -28.37 -1.85 -27.55
CA THR A 474 -29.52 -1.17 -28.17
C THR A 474 -30.46 -0.64 -27.08
N THR A 475 -31.31 0.28 -27.41
CA THR A 475 -32.50 0.58 -26.60
C THR A 475 -33.46 -0.62 -26.58
N PRO A 476 -34.44 -0.67 -25.65
CA PRO A 476 -35.44 -1.74 -25.60
C PRO A 476 -36.29 -1.87 -26.86
N ASP A 477 -36.42 -0.84 -27.67
CA ASP A 477 -37.11 -0.83 -28.97
C ASP A 477 -36.21 -1.26 -30.15
N GLY A 478 -34.94 -1.59 -29.87
CA GLY A 478 -33.98 -2.09 -30.85
C GLY A 478 -33.14 -1.05 -31.57
N THR A 479 -33.21 0.23 -31.19
CA THR A 479 -32.37 1.28 -31.78
C THR A 479 -30.92 1.13 -31.26
N PRO A 480 -29.91 1.07 -32.15
CA PRO A 480 -28.50 1.04 -31.72
C PRO A 480 -28.11 2.24 -30.86
N ILE A 481 -27.27 2.01 -29.86
CA ILE A 481 -26.71 3.04 -28.99
C ILE A 481 -25.21 3.11 -29.22
N ASP A 482 -24.66 4.31 -29.35
CA ASP A 482 -23.22 4.51 -29.36
C ASP A 482 -22.62 4.14 -28.02
N TRP A 483 -21.42 3.55 -28.04
CA TRP A 483 -20.69 3.22 -26.82
C TRP A 483 -20.46 4.48 -25.98
N PRO A 484 -20.81 4.46 -24.70
CA PRO A 484 -20.65 5.63 -23.84
C PRO A 484 -19.18 5.87 -23.50
N VAL A 485 -18.91 7.04 -22.96
CA VAL A 485 -17.67 7.34 -22.26
C VAL A 485 -17.69 6.60 -20.91
N THR A 486 -16.60 5.89 -20.60
CA THR A 486 -16.39 5.21 -19.32
C THR A 486 -14.92 5.21 -18.94
#